data_6d115546ea941063b16a8db97ffbfb37
#
_entry.id   6d115546ea941063b16a8db97ffbfb37
#
_cell.length_a   1.000
_cell.length_b   1.000
_cell.length_c   1.000
_cell.angle_alpha   90.00
_cell.angle_beta   90.00
_cell.angle_gamma   90.00
#
_symmetry.space_group_name_H-M   'P 1'
#
loop_
_entity.id
_entity.type
_entity.pdbx_description
1 polymer ?
#
loop_
_entity_poly.entity_id
_entity_poly.type
_entity_poly.pdbx_seq_one_letter_code
_entity_poly.pdbx_strand_id
1 'polypeptide(L)'
;MANPQPNIWHAPMPLICSSFEPGHLDGAIEAMPDSDYRTIALAEAAYFRGKADEACRLAEPFLTSDVLALRISSCFICGFANLSLDHAHAARACLLNLASSEEHLNDEYGD
;
A
#
# COMPACT_ATOMS: atom_id res chain seq x y z
N MET A 1 12.79 -8.14 -21.50
CA MET A 1 12.48 -8.32 -21.10
C MET A 1 11.62 -8.35 -20.32
N ALA A 2 11.12 -8.40 -20.08
CA ALA A 2 10.30 -8.23 -19.47
C ALA A 2 10.12 -8.81 -18.37
N ASN A 3 9.70 -9.07 -17.70
CA ASN A 3 9.50 -9.60 -16.79
C ASN A 3 9.18 -9.07 -15.70
N PRO A 4 9.26 -8.38 -15.20
CA PRO A 4 9.08 -7.95 -13.92
C PRO A 4 7.69 -7.92 -13.38
N GLN A 5 6.74 -8.15 -14.13
CA GLN A 5 5.37 -8.11 -13.68
C GLN A 5 5.05 -8.98 -12.48
N PRO A 6 5.58 -10.20 -12.39
CA PRO A 6 5.26 -11.04 -11.25
C PRO A 6 5.66 -10.44 -9.93
N ASN A 7 6.65 -9.58 -9.93
CA ASN A 7 7.14 -9.01 -8.69
C ASN A 7 6.22 -7.97 -8.10
N ILE A 8 5.28 -7.45 -8.88
CA ILE A 8 4.35 -6.46 -8.40
C ILE A 8 3.58 -6.98 -7.20
N TRP A 9 3.23 -8.26 -7.25
CA TRP A 9 2.39 -8.82 -6.18
C TRP A 9 3.13 -9.04 -4.88
N HIS A 10 4.44 -8.91 -4.90
CA HIS A 10 5.26 -9.01 -3.70
C HIS A 10 5.75 -7.66 -3.23
N ALA A 11 5.52 -6.61 -4.01
CA ALA A 11 5.98 -5.28 -3.67
C ALA A 11 4.90 -4.53 -2.90
N PRO A 12 5.28 -3.51 -2.12
CA PRO A 12 4.29 -2.62 -1.52
C PRO A 12 3.42 -2.02 -2.61
N MET A 13 2.15 -1.81 -2.28
CA MET A 13 1.17 -1.33 -3.25
C MET A 13 1.54 0.00 -3.91
N PRO A 14 2.24 0.93 -3.22
CA PRO A 14 2.63 2.16 -3.90
C PRO A 14 3.36 1.93 -5.22
N LEU A 15 4.08 0.83 -5.33
CA LEU A 15 4.77 0.52 -6.58
C LEU A 15 3.82 0.06 -7.67
N ILE A 16 2.70 -0.53 -7.28
CA ILE A 16 1.72 -0.99 -8.26
C ILE A 16 1.09 0.20 -8.97
N CYS A 17 0.64 1.19 -8.21
CA CYS A 17 0.03 2.37 -8.82
C CYS A 17 1.03 3.16 -9.65
N SER A 18 2.27 3.23 -9.19
CA SER A 18 3.28 3.98 -9.93
C SER A 18 3.66 3.30 -11.24
N SER A 19 3.22 2.05 -11.43
CA SER A 19 3.48 1.33 -12.68
C SER A 19 2.54 1.75 -13.80
N PHE A 20 1.51 2.54 -13.50
CA PHE A 20 0.53 2.92 -14.50
C PHE A 20 0.67 4.37 -14.86
N GLU A 21 0.38 4.69 -16.12
CA GLU A 21 0.34 6.09 -16.55
C GLU A 21 -0.84 6.78 -15.89
N PRO A 22 -0.67 8.07 -15.54
CA PRO A 22 -1.73 8.78 -14.79
C PRO A 22 -3.11 8.69 -15.43
N GLY A 23 -3.19 8.71 -16.74
CA GLY A 23 -4.48 8.65 -17.41
C GLY A 23 -5.12 7.28 -17.40
N HIS A 24 -4.39 6.24 -17.03
CA HIS A 24 -4.89 4.89 -17.08
C HIS A 24 -5.14 4.28 -15.71
N LEU A 25 -4.81 5.00 -14.65
CA LEU A 25 -4.86 4.44 -13.30
C LEU A 25 -6.25 3.98 -12.91
N ASP A 26 -7.25 4.83 -13.12
CA ASP A 26 -8.62 4.49 -12.72
C ASP A 26 -9.12 3.26 -13.46
N GLY A 27 -8.87 3.20 -14.76
CA GLY A 27 -9.28 2.05 -15.55
C GLY A 27 -8.58 0.78 -15.11
N ALA A 28 -7.30 0.89 -14.77
CA ALA A 28 -6.54 -0.26 -14.31
C ALA A 28 -7.10 -0.80 -13.00
N ILE A 29 -7.44 0.09 -12.06
CA ILE A 29 -8.02 -0.32 -10.79
C ILE A 29 -9.39 -0.96 -11.01
N GLU A 30 -10.20 -0.37 -11.86
CA GLU A 30 -11.51 -0.92 -12.15
C GLU A 30 -11.44 -2.31 -12.77
N ALA A 31 -10.40 -2.57 -13.53
CA ALA A 31 -10.22 -3.85 -14.17
C ALA A 31 -9.72 -4.93 -13.21
N MET A 32 -9.25 -4.54 -12.03
CA MET A 32 -8.78 -5.52 -11.06
C MET A 32 -9.97 -6.29 -10.49
N PRO A 33 -9.78 -7.58 -10.19
CA PRO A 33 -10.83 -8.33 -9.52
C PRO A 33 -11.17 -7.69 -8.18
N ASP A 34 -12.41 -7.84 -7.76
CA ASP A 34 -12.84 -7.38 -6.45
C ASP A 34 -12.08 -8.17 -5.39
N SER A 35 -11.16 -7.51 -4.72
CA SER A 35 -10.23 -8.19 -3.82
C SER A 35 -9.61 -7.17 -2.87
N ASP A 36 -8.90 -7.69 -1.87
CA ASP A 36 -8.17 -6.84 -0.95
C ASP A 36 -7.12 -6.01 -1.67
N TYR A 37 -6.51 -6.57 -2.71
CA TYR A 37 -5.51 -5.83 -3.49
C TYR A 37 -6.15 -4.64 -4.18
N ARG A 38 -7.36 -4.81 -4.69
CA ARG A 38 -8.06 -3.70 -5.32
C ARG A 38 -8.34 -2.59 -4.30
N THR A 39 -8.76 -2.98 -3.10
CA THR A 39 -9.02 -2.00 -2.04
C THR A 39 -7.77 -1.23 -1.69
N ILE A 40 -6.64 -1.91 -1.58
CA ILE A 40 -5.37 -1.25 -1.30
C ILE A 40 -4.97 -0.34 -2.46
N ALA A 41 -5.21 -0.77 -3.69
CA ALA A 41 -4.91 0.09 -4.85
C ALA A 41 -5.74 1.36 -4.81
N LEU A 42 -7.01 1.27 -4.41
CA LEU A 42 -7.86 2.45 -4.24
C LEU A 42 -7.32 3.36 -3.15
N ALA A 43 -6.84 2.79 -2.05
CA ALA A 43 -6.26 3.58 -0.97
C ALA A 43 -5.01 4.31 -1.46
N GLU A 44 -4.18 3.63 -2.22
CA GLU A 44 -2.97 4.24 -2.75
C GLU A 44 -3.30 5.39 -3.70
N ALA A 45 -4.29 5.17 -4.58
CA ALA A 45 -4.72 6.21 -5.50
C ALA A 45 -5.25 7.42 -4.73
N ALA A 46 -6.02 7.19 -3.67
CA ALA A 46 -6.53 8.28 -2.84
C ALA A 46 -5.37 9.07 -2.21
N TYR A 47 -4.36 8.35 -1.72
CA TYR A 47 -3.21 9.00 -1.12
C TYR A 47 -2.51 9.91 -2.13
N PHE A 48 -2.25 9.40 -3.34
CA PHE A 48 -1.56 10.19 -4.34
C PHE A 48 -2.39 11.36 -4.86
N ARG A 49 -3.69 11.32 -4.65
CA ARG A 49 -4.56 12.43 -5.03
C ARG A 49 -4.79 13.41 -3.89
N GLY A 50 -4.07 13.25 -2.79
CA GLY A 50 -4.18 14.17 -1.68
C GLY A 50 -5.35 13.90 -0.76
N LYS A 51 -6.00 12.75 -0.87
CA LYS A 51 -7.14 12.40 -0.03
C LYS A 51 -6.67 11.48 1.09
N ALA A 52 -5.89 12.06 2.02
CA ALA A 52 -5.22 11.28 3.04
C ALA A 52 -6.20 10.55 3.97
N ASP A 53 -7.31 11.20 4.34
CA ASP A 53 -8.27 10.58 5.25
C ASP A 53 -8.95 9.38 4.58
N GLU A 54 -9.29 9.50 3.32
CA GLU A 54 -9.88 8.38 2.59
C GLU A 54 -8.86 7.24 2.45
N ALA A 55 -7.61 7.58 2.18
CA ALA A 55 -6.56 6.59 2.06
C ALA A 55 -6.41 5.79 3.34
N CYS A 56 -6.41 6.49 4.49
CA CYS A 56 -6.33 5.82 5.79
C CYS A 56 -7.52 4.89 5.99
N ARG A 57 -8.71 5.37 5.69
CA ARG A 57 -9.92 4.60 5.93
C ARG A 57 -9.92 3.30 5.12
N LEU A 58 -9.46 3.38 3.90
CA LEU A 58 -9.42 2.20 3.03
C LEU A 58 -8.33 1.22 3.43
N ALA A 59 -7.18 1.72 3.87
CA ALA A 59 -6.03 0.87 4.14
C ALA A 59 -6.01 0.31 5.58
N GLU A 60 -6.66 0.99 6.51
CA GLU A 60 -6.58 0.65 7.93
C GLU A 60 -6.91 -0.82 8.24
N PRO A 61 -7.93 -1.43 7.63
CA PRO A 61 -8.24 -2.82 7.95
C PRO A 61 -7.12 -3.80 7.66
N PHE A 62 -6.15 -3.42 6.86
CA PHE A 62 -5.08 -4.32 6.46
C PHE A 62 -3.81 -4.15 7.28
N LEU A 63 -3.81 -3.27 8.29
CA LEU A 63 -2.63 -3.07 9.12
C LEU A 63 -2.20 -4.32 9.86
N THR A 64 -3.13 -5.22 10.12
CA THR A 64 -2.85 -6.47 10.81
C THR A 64 -3.08 -7.69 9.92
N SER A 65 -3.03 -7.49 8.62
CA SER A 65 -3.25 -8.58 7.67
C SER A 65 -2.17 -9.63 7.77
N ASP A 66 -2.55 -10.89 7.61
CA ASP A 66 -1.59 -11.98 7.54
C ASP A 66 -0.87 -12.01 6.20
N VAL A 67 -1.43 -11.35 5.20
CA VAL A 67 -0.78 -11.24 3.89
C VAL A 67 0.23 -10.12 3.99
N LEU A 68 1.51 -10.48 3.97
CA LEU A 68 2.59 -9.55 4.25
C LEU A 68 2.57 -8.34 3.31
N ALA A 69 2.33 -8.57 2.03
CA ALA A 69 2.30 -7.48 1.05
C ALA A 69 1.21 -6.46 1.37
N LEU A 70 0.03 -6.93 1.77
CA LEU A 70 -1.07 -6.05 2.14
C LEU A 70 -0.75 -5.27 3.41
N ARG A 71 -0.14 -5.95 4.39
CA ARG A 71 0.21 -5.28 5.64
C ARG A 71 1.25 -4.20 5.40
N ILE A 72 2.28 -4.49 4.62
CA ILE A 72 3.32 -3.51 4.32
C ILE A 72 2.73 -2.31 3.60
N SER A 73 1.91 -2.56 2.58
CA SER A 73 1.32 -1.47 1.82
C SER A 73 0.41 -0.60 2.68
N SER A 74 -0.40 -1.23 3.54
CA SER A 74 -1.31 -0.47 4.39
C SER A 74 -0.54 0.34 5.42
N CYS A 75 0.53 -0.21 5.99
CA CYS A 75 1.36 0.53 6.94
C CYS A 75 2.00 1.73 6.27
N PHE A 76 2.47 1.57 5.04
CA PHE A 76 3.07 2.66 4.28
C PHE A 76 2.03 3.76 4.04
N ILE A 77 0.87 3.37 3.51
CA ILE A 77 -0.17 4.34 3.19
C ILE A 77 -0.67 5.06 4.44
N CYS A 78 -1.01 4.30 5.48
CA CYS A 78 -1.52 4.89 6.71
C CYS A 78 -0.47 5.74 7.41
N GLY A 79 0.78 5.30 7.37
CA GLY A 79 1.86 6.06 8.00
C GLY A 79 2.00 7.44 7.38
N PHE A 80 2.13 7.50 6.08
CA PHE A 80 2.33 8.77 5.41
C PHE A 80 1.06 9.60 5.34
N ALA A 81 -0.11 8.96 5.20
CA ALA A 81 -1.36 9.70 5.23
C ALA A 81 -1.59 10.36 6.59
N ASN A 82 -1.28 9.64 7.68
CA ASN A 82 -1.42 10.22 9.00
C ASN A 82 -0.43 11.36 9.24
N LEU A 83 0.76 11.28 8.64
CA LEU A 83 1.68 12.42 8.70
C LEU A 83 1.07 13.64 8.02
N SER A 84 0.43 13.43 6.88
CA SER A 84 -0.22 14.53 6.16
C SER A 84 -1.37 15.13 6.96
N LEU A 85 -2.01 14.34 7.81
CA LEU A 85 -3.13 14.78 8.62
C LEU A 85 -2.69 15.29 10.00
N ASP A 86 -1.38 15.35 10.25
CA ASP A 86 -0.83 15.80 11.53
C ASP A 86 -1.18 14.85 12.67
N HIS A 87 -1.38 13.59 12.38
CA HIS A 87 -1.66 12.58 13.40
C HIS A 87 -0.36 11.84 13.72
N ALA A 88 0.51 12.47 14.50
CA ALA A 88 1.86 11.99 14.72
C ALA A 88 1.91 10.63 15.41
N HIS A 89 1.06 10.40 16.41
CA HIS A 89 1.05 9.12 17.12
C HIS A 89 0.63 7.98 16.23
N ALA A 90 -0.43 8.18 15.45
CA ALA A 90 -0.90 7.15 14.53
C ALA A 90 0.13 6.87 13.45
N ALA A 91 0.75 7.94 12.94
CA ALA A 91 1.79 7.78 11.92
C ALA A 91 2.96 6.98 12.46
N ARG A 92 3.39 7.28 13.69
CA ARG A 92 4.51 6.58 14.28
C ARG A 92 4.21 5.09 14.45
N ALA A 93 3.01 4.77 14.92
CA ALA A 93 2.63 3.37 15.11
C ALA A 93 2.65 2.62 13.78
N CYS A 94 2.13 3.24 12.72
CA CYS A 94 2.13 2.62 11.40
C CYS A 94 3.54 2.41 10.87
N LEU A 95 4.41 3.40 11.04
CA LEU A 95 5.76 3.31 10.52
C LEU A 95 6.60 2.29 11.29
N LEU A 96 6.36 2.14 12.60
CA LEU A 96 7.02 1.10 13.37
C LEU A 96 6.54 -0.29 12.92
N ASN A 97 5.25 -0.43 12.65
CA ASN A 97 4.70 -1.67 12.12
C ASN A 97 5.32 -1.96 10.75
N LEU A 98 5.48 -0.93 9.94
CA LEU A 98 6.11 -1.09 8.62
C LEU A 98 7.53 -1.62 8.75
N ALA A 99 8.32 -1.06 9.64
CA ALA A 99 9.70 -1.50 9.83
C ALA A 99 9.74 -2.97 10.24
N SER A 100 8.89 -3.37 11.18
CA SER A 100 8.82 -4.75 11.62
C SER A 100 8.39 -5.68 10.49
N SER A 101 7.43 -5.24 9.69
CA SER A 101 6.94 -6.04 8.57
C SER A 101 7.99 -6.20 7.49
N GLU A 102 8.81 -5.17 7.27
CA GLU A 102 9.88 -5.26 6.30
C GLU A 102 10.96 -6.24 6.76
N GLU A 103 11.18 -6.35 8.05
CA GLU A 103 12.09 -7.35 8.57
C GLU A 103 11.59 -8.75 8.25
N HIS A 104 10.30 -8.99 8.42
CA HIS A 104 9.71 -10.26 8.06
C HIS A 104 9.86 -10.55 6.57
N LEU A 105 9.68 -9.53 5.76
CA LEU A 105 9.82 -9.68 4.32
C LEU A 105 11.25 -10.11 3.97
N ASN A 106 12.22 -9.50 4.61
CA ASN A 106 13.62 -9.85 4.38
C ASN A 106 13.92 -11.28 4.82
N ASP A 107 13.32 -11.71 5.93
CA ASP A 107 13.52 -13.07 6.42
C ASP A 107 12.95 -14.11 5.46
N GLU A 108 11.82 -13.78 4.83
CA GLU A 108 11.15 -14.72 3.93
C GLU A 108 11.70 -14.69 2.51
N TYR A 109 12.03 -13.52 2.02
CA TYR A 109 12.37 -13.33 0.61
C TYR A 109 13.76 -12.78 0.40
N GLY A 110 14.37 -12.32 1.45
CA GLY A 110 15.68 -11.73 1.37
C GLY A 110 16.75 -12.79 1.22
N ASP A 111 17.83 -12.45 0.84
CA ASP A 111 18.84 -13.27 0.73
C ASP A 111 19.56 -13.49 1.59
#